data_516c7bee814a5ca8c7ba694d71f6a49d
#
_entry.id   516c7bee814a5ca8c7ba694d71f6a49d
#
_cell.length_a   1.000
_cell.length_b   1.000
_cell.length_c   1.000
_cell.angle_alpha   90.00
_cell.angle_beta   90.00
_cell.angle_gamma   90.00
#
_symmetry.space_group_name_H-M   'P 1'
#
loop_
_entity.id
_entity.type
_entity.pdbx_description
1 polymer ?
#
loop_
_entity_poly.entity_id
_entity_poly.type
_entity_poly.pdbx_seq_one_letter_code
_entity_poly.pdbx_strand_id
1 'polypeptide(L)'
;MRSRLVVLAVVLVAAAALVTVGVAATMHETALPKLKGTIGPGYTISLKNAQGKRVTTLKHGKYTLVVQDKANIHNFTLNGPGIKNKMITGTSFVGPKTVTVTLKAGKYRYYCTVHPFVSKTFRVT
;
A
#
# COMPACT_ATOMS: atom_id res chain seq x y z
N MET A 1 77.86 12.88 49.97
CA MET A 1 76.41 12.71 50.06
C MET A 1 75.84 12.83 48.66
N ARG A 2 75.35 11.74 48.07
CA ARG A 2 74.80 11.75 46.70
C ARG A 2 73.32 11.56 46.83
N SER A 3 72.55 12.67 46.53
CA SER A 3 71.11 12.63 46.43
C SER A 3 70.70 11.94 45.13
N ARG A 4 69.96 10.88 45.25
CA ARG A 4 69.36 10.22 44.11
C ARG A 4 67.97 10.80 43.90
N LEU A 5 67.79 11.58 42.80
CA LEU A 5 66.50 11.97 42.34
C LEU A 5 65.81 10.75 41.75
N VAL A 6 64.68 10.38 42.32
CA VAL A 6 63.76 9.42 41.74
C VAL A 6 62.78 10.18 40.88
N VAL A 7 62.86 10.02 39.53
CA VAL A 7 61.90 10.58 38.58
C VAL A 7 60.77 9.58 38.50
N LEU A 8 59.59 9.95 39.03
CA LEU A 8 58.39 9.20 38.84
C LEU A 8 57.82 9.56 37.43
N ALA A 9 57.86 8.65 36.49
CA ALA A 9 57.18 8.75 35.23
C ALA A 9 55.69 8.40 35.42
N VAL A 10 54.81 9.39 35.33
CA VAL A 10 53.36 9.18 35.30
C VAL A 10 52.98 8.84 33.87
N VAL A 11 52.64 7.56 33.66
CA VAL A 11 52.07 7.11 32.38
C VAL A 11 50.57 7.42 32.37
N LEU A 12 50.19 8.45 31.64
CA LEU A 12 48.78 8.76 31.33
C LEU A 12 48.28 7.81 30.25
N VAL A 13 47.49 6.81 30.65
CA VAL A 13 46.74 5.98 29.71
C VAL A 13 45.48 6.72 29.31
N ALA A 14 45.48 7.31 28.10
CA ALA A 14 44.30 7.90 27.52
C ALA A 14 43.41 6.75 26.96
N ALA A 15 42.33 6.44 27.66
CA ALA A 15 41.30 5.54 27.14
C ALA A 15 40.45 6.28 26.09
N ALA A 16 40.69 5.99 24.82
CA ALA A 16 39.85 6.45 23.74
C ALA A 16 38.54 5.64 23.73
N ALA A 17 37.45 6.22 24.23
CA ALA A 17 36.14 5.66 24.11
C ALA A 17 35.65 5.80 22.65
N LEU A 18 35.65 4.71 21.90
CA LEU A 18 35.04 4.61 20.60
C LEU A 18 33.51 4.65 20.77
N VAL A 19 32.90 5.83 20.57
CA VAL A 19 31.45 5.98 20.47
C VAL A 19 31.05 5.47 19.09
N THR A 20 30.56 4.24 18.99
CA THR A 20 29.92 3.73 17.81
C THR A 20 28.54 4.34 17.71
N VAL A 21 28.39 5.37 16.87
CA VAL A 21 27.07 5.90 16.50
C VAL A 21 26.42 4.85 15.60
N GLY A 22 25.53 4.04 16.18
CA GLY A 22 24.69 3.13 15.45
C GLY A 22 23.71 3.95 14.62
N VAL A 23 23.90 4.00 13.29
CA VAL A 23 22.90 4.53 12.36
C VAL A 23 21.77 3.52 12.33
N ALA A 24 20.70 3.76 13.08
CA ALA A 24 19.46 3.03 12.93
C ALA A 24 18.89 3.38 11.54
N ALA A 25 19.04 2.46 10.58
CA ALA A 25 18.35 2.56 9.31
C ALA A 25 16.86 2.47 9.60
N THR A 26 16.15 3.60 9.58
CA THR A 26 14.69 3.61 9.60
C THR A 26 14.22 2.97 8.30
N MET A 27 13.76 1.71 8.39
CA MET A 27 13.04 1.05 7.31
C MET A 27 11.77 1.88 7.06
N HIS A 28 11.81 2.74 6.06
CA HIS A 28 10.63 3.46 5.61
C HIS A 28 9.78 2.46 4.85
N GLU A 29 8.80 1.86 5.51
CA GLU A 29 7.82 1.01 4.87
C GLU A 29 7.02 1.89 3.89
N THR A 30 7.29 1.72 2.59
CA THR A 30 6.60 2.46 1.56
C THR A 30 5.15 1.98 1.53
N ALA A 31 4.21 2.87 1.85
CA ALA A 31 2.79 2.58 1.80
C ALA A 31 2.38 2.11 0.39
N LEU A 32 1.50 1.09 0.31
CA LEU A 32 1.00 0.59 -0.97
C LEU A 32 0.25 1.69 -1.74
N PRO A 33 0.41 1.74 -3.07
CA PRO A 33 -0.36 2.68 -3.89
C PRO A 33 -1.85 2.43 -3.72
N LYS A 34 -2.61 3.53 -3.64
CA LYS A 34 -4.05 3.50 -3.35
C LYS A 34 -4.88 3.59 -4.62
N LEU A 35 -5.90 2.75 -4.69
CA LEU A 35 -6.97 2.82 -5.68
C LEU A 35 -8.28 3.14 -4.97
N LYS A 36 -9.12 3.95 -5.59
CA LYS A 36 -10.46 4.29 -5.09
C LYS A 36 -11.52 3.80 -6.07
N GLY A 37 -12.26 2.79 -5.65
CA GLY A 37 -13.45 2.31 -6.33
C GLY A 37 -14.70 3.02 -5.81
N THR A 38 -15.67 3.26 -6.67
CA THR A 38 -16.98 3.79 -6.29
C THR A 38 -18.05 3.05 -7.06
N ILE A 39 -19.14 2.65 -6.38
CA ILE A 39 -20.35 2.08 -6.97
C ILE A 39 -21.59 2.82 -6.48
N GLY A 40 -22.47 3.19 -7.40
CA GLY A 40 -23.67 3.97 -7.11
C GLY A 40 -23.40 5.46 -6.82
N PRO A 41 -24.48 6.20 -6.37
CA PRO A 41 -25.82 5.71 -6.03
C PRO A 41 -26.68 5.26 -7.22
N GLY A 42 -26.43 5.78 -8.43
CA GLY A 42 -27.08 5.33 -9.66
C GLY A 42 -26.38 4.12 -10.28
N TYR A 43 -26.66 3.86 -11.54
CA TYR A 43 -26.04 2.76 -12.30
C TYR A 43 -24.65 3.15 -12.80
N THR A 44 -23.77 3.53 -11.87
CA THR A 44 -22.42 4.02 -12.17
C THR A 44 -21.37 3.27 -11.36
N ILE A 45 -20.22 3.05 -11.99
CA ILE A 45 -19.05 2.44 -11.34
C ILE A 45 -17.79 3.14 -11.82
N SER A 46 -16.83 3.32 -10.92
CA SER A 46 -15.55 3.93 -11.26
C SER A 46 -14.40 3.33 -10.46
N LEU A 47 -13.21 3.40 -11.03
CA LEU A 47 -11.94 3.11 -10.38
C LEU A 47 -10.96 4.23 -10.71
N LYS A 48 -10.41 4.87 -9.68
CA LYS A 48 -9.49 6.00 -9.79
C LYS A 48 -8.19 5.71 -9.05
N ASN A 49 -7.11 6.32 -9.50
CA ASN A 49 -5.84 6.31 -8.77
C ASN A 49 -5.84 7.37 -7.64
N ALA A 50 -4.72 7.47 -6.91
CA ALA A 50 -4.57 8.42 -5.81
C ALA A 50 -4.69 9.89 -6.26
N GLN A 51 -4.42 10.20 -7.54
CA GLN A 51 -4.55 11.53 -8.14
C GLN A 51 -5.96 11.81 -8.65
N GLY A 52 -6.92 10.91 -8.44
CA GLY A 52 -8.30 11.04 -8.88
C GLY A 52 -8.53 10.79 -10.38
N LYS A 53 -7.53 10.31 -11.10
CA LYS A 53 -7.65 9.96 -12.52
C LYS A 53 -8.25 8.56 -12.68
N ARG A 54 -9.10 8.39 -13.69
CA ARG A 54 -9.64 7.07 -14.04
C ARG A 54 -8.51 6.10 -14.38
N VAL A 55 -8.58 4.92 -13.81
CA VAL A 55 -7.65 3.83 -14.09
C VAL A 55 -8.01 3.18 -15.42
N THR A 56 -7.06 3.17 -16.35
CA THR A 56 -7.11 2.45 -17.62
C THR A 56 -5.98 1.43 -17.73
N THR A 57 -4.83 1.75 -17.15
CA THR A 57 -3.65 0.88 -17.09
C THR A 57 -2.97 1.03 -15.73
N LEU A 58 -2.50 -0.08 -15.17
CA LEU A 58 -1.71 -0.13 -13.94
C LEU A 58 -0.52 -1.05 -14.15
N LYS A 59 0.54 -0.86 -13.36
CA LYS A 59 1.62 -1.84 -13.24
C LYS A 59 1.16 -2.99 -12.34
N HIS A 60 1.69 -4.20 -12.57
CA HIS A 60 1.47 -5.33 -11.66
C HIS A 60 2.03 -5.02 -10.27
N GLY A 61 1.44 -5.58 -9.24
CA GLY A 61 1.87 -5.38 -7.86
C GLY A 61 0.71 -5.36 -6.87
N LYS A 62 1.03 -5.01 -5.64
CA LYS A 62 0.04 -4.87 -4.56
C LYS A 62 -0.50 -3.45 -4.49
N TYR A 63 -1.80 -3.35 -4.26
CA TYR A 63 -2.52 -2.09 -4.13
C TYR A 63 -3.46 -2.14 -2.93
N THR A 64 -3.63 -1.00 -2.28
CA THR A 64 -4.75 -0.79 -1.34
C THR A 64 -5.95 -0.32 -2.15
N LEU A 65 -7.01 -1.10 -2.18
CA LEU A 65 -8.28 -0.74 -2.83
C LEU A 65 -9.29 -0.33 -1.78
N VAL A 66 -9.72 0.93 -1.83
CA VAL A 66 -10.81 1.47 -1.02
C VAL A 66 -12.04 1.61 -1.91
N VAL A 67 -13.08 0.85 -1.61
CA VAL A 67 -14.36 0.92 -2.33
C VAL A 67 -15.36 1.69 -1.50
N GLN A 68 -15.94 2.74 -2.08
CA GLN A 68 -17.09 3.45 -1.54
C GLN A 68 -18.35 2.94 -2.22
N ASP A 69 -19.13 2.14 -1.51
CA ASP A 69 -20.44 1.69 -1.95
C ASP A 69 -21.50 2.67 -1.46
N LYS A 70 -22.24 3.26 -2.40
CA LYS A 70 -23.20 4.35 -2.14
C LYS A 70 -24.66 3.91 -2.20
N ALA A 71 -24.93 2.62 -2.42
CA ALA A 71 -26.30 2.13 -2.52
C ALA A 71 -26.40 0.65 -2.18
N ASN A 72 -27.46 0.28 -1.46
CA ASN A 72 -27.75 -1.09 -1.04
C ASN A 72 -28.36 -2.00 -2.13
N ILE A 73 -28.24 -1.59 -3.40
CA ILE A 73 -28.72 -2.35 -4.56
C ILE A 73 -27.59 -2.77 -5.50
N HIS A 74 -26.36 -2.40 -5.16
CA HIS A 74 -25.17 -2.68 -5.95
C HIS A 74 -24.15 -3.49 -5.16
N ASN A 75 -23.16 -4.01 -5.87
CA ASN A 75 -21.92 -4.52 -5.29
C ASN A 75 -20.74 -4.15 -6.18
N PHE A 76 -19.56 -4.10 -5.61
CA PHE A 76 -18.32 -3.90 -6.36
C PHE A 76 -17.56 -5.22 -6.41
N THR A 77 -17.50 -5.82 -7.59
CA THR A 77 -16.85 -7.11 -7.83
C THR A 77 -15.69 -6.91 -8.80
N LEU A 78 -14.55 -7.52 -8.49
CA LEU A 78 -13.33 -7.48 -9.29
C LEU A 78 -13.02 -8.86 -9.84
N ASN A 79 -12.69 -8.93 -11.14
CA ASN A 79 -12.30 -10.16 -11.83
C ASN A 79 -11.12 -9.92 -12.76
N GLY A 80 -10.18 -10.84 -12.77
CA GLY A 80 -9.01 -10.83 -13.64
C GLY A 80 -7.97 -11.86 -13.21
N PRO A 81 -6.76 -11.84 -13.79
CA PRO A 81 -5.70 -12.79 -13.44
C PRO A 81 -5.42 -12.85 -11.94
N GLY A 82 -5.56 -14.04 -11.34
CA GLY A 82 -5.37 -14.26 -9.91
C GLY A 82 -6.49 -13.78 -9.00
N ILE A 83 -7.55 -13.18 -9.54
CA ILE A 83 -8.72 -12.69 -8.79
C ILE A 83 -9.98 -13.14 -9.52
N LYS A 84 -10.66 -14.15 -8.99
CA LYS A 84 -11.87 -14.70 -9.62
C LYS A 84 -13.11 -14.16 -8.94
N ASN A 85 -13.83 -13.26 -9.64
CA ASN A 85 -15.13 -12.71 -9.22
C ASN A 85 -15.18 -12.34 -7.72
N LYS A 86 -14.16 -11.63 -7.26
CA LYS A 86 -14.07 -11.23 -5.85
C LYS A 86 -15.01 -10.07 -5.57
N MET A 87 -16.06 -10.33 -4.83
CA MET A 87 -16.98 -9.31 -4.33
C MET A 87 -16.29 -8.52 -3.20
N ILE A 88 -15.99 -7.26 -3.43
CA ILE A 88 -15.35 -6.38 -2.46
C ILE A 88 -16.41 -5.85 -1.49
N THR A 89 -17.53 -5.33 -2.02
CA THR A 89 -18.69 -4.92 -1.23
C THR A 89 -19.89 -5.78 -1.60
N GLY A 90 -20.65 -6.22 -0.61
CA GLY A 90 -21.88 -6.99 -0.82
C GLY A 90 -23.04 -6.10 -1.26
N THR A 91 -24.08 -6.68 -1.83
CA THR A 91 -25.23 -5.94 -2.38
C THR A 91 -25.98 -5.12 -1.33
N SER A 92 -26.08 -5.61 -0.09
CA SER A 92 -26.72 -4.88 1.02
C SER A 92 -25.78 -3.94 1.78
N PHE A 93 -24.50 -3.91 1.41
CA PHE A 93 -23.50 -3.09 2.08
C PHE A 93 -23.56 -1.65 1.57
N VAL A 94 -23.42 -0.68 2.47
CA VAL A 94 -23.26 0.74 2.17
C VAL A 94 -22.12 1.28 3.01
N GLY A 95 -21.24 2.04 2.39
CA GLY A 95 -20.10 2.67 3.06
C GLY A 95 -18.74 2.29 2.44
N PRO A 96 -17.65 2.63 3.12
CA PRO A 96 -16.30 2.31 2.67
C PRO A 96 -15.87 0.90 3.07
N LYS A 97 -15.15 0.22 2.18
CA LYS A 97 -14.43 -1.01 2.48
C LYS A 97 -13.05 -0.98 1.89
N THR A 98 -12.06 -1.34 2.69
CA THR A 98 -10.65 -1.35 2.28
C THR A 98 -10.14 -2.79 2.23
N VAL A 99 -9.50 -3.14 1.13
CA VAL A 99 -8.85 -4.43 0.93
C VAL A 99 -7.50 -4.25 0.26
N THR A 100 -6.59 -5.19 0.46
CA THR A 100 -5.36 -5.30 -0.32
C THR A 100 -5.60 -6.26 -1.47
N VAL A 101 -5.22 -5.85 -2.69
CA VAL A 101 -5.30 -6.69 -3.88
C VAL A 101 -3.92 -6.84 -4.52
N THR A 102 -3.61 -8.03 -5.01
CA THR A 102 -2.41 -8.29 -5.81
C THR A 102 -2.82 -8.43 -7.26
N LEU A 103 -2.38 -7.49 -8.09
CA LEU A 103 -2.71 -7.45 -9.51
C LEU A 103 -1.57 -8.06 -10.33
N LYS A 104 -1.89 -9.03 -11.15
CA LYS A 104 -1.01 -9.66 -12.15
C LYS A 104 -1.26 -9.06 -13.52
N ALA A 105 -0.28 -9.17 -14.42
CA ALA A 105 -0.45 -8.69 -15.80
C ALA A 105 -1.67 -9.34 -16.48
N GLY A 106 -2.45 -8.54 -17.19
CA GLY A 106 -3.63 -8.97 -17.93
C GLY A 106 -4.79 -7.99 -17.85
N LYS A 107 -5.95 -8.44 -18.34
CA LYS A 107 -7.17 -7.64 -18.38
C LYS A 107 -8.02 -7.89 -17.14
N TYR A 108 -8.46 -6.82 -16.51
CA TYR A 108 -9.37 -6.83 -15.36
C TYR A 108 -10.71 -6.18 -15.71
N ARG A 109 -11.74 -6.65 -15.04
CA ARG A 109 -13.09 -6.08 -15.06
C ARG A 109 -13.53 -5.81 -13.63
N TYR A 110 -14.11 -4.65 -13.40
CA TYR A 110 -14.85 -4.36 -12.16
C TYR A 110 -16.29 -4.04 -12.52
N TYR A 111 -17.24 -4.59 -11.77
CA TYR A 111 -18.65 -4.61 -12.15
C TYR A 111 -19.55 -4.88 -10.96
N CYS A 112 -20.86 -4.68 -11.17
CA CYS A 112 -21.91 -5.13 -10.27
C CYS A 112 -22.49 -6.45 -10.75
N THR A 113 -22.56 -7.47 -9.91
CA THR A 113 -23.10 -8.78 -10.31
C THR A 113 -24.62 -8.75 -10.54
N VAL A 114 -25.34 -7.88 -9.83
CA VAL A 114 -26.79 -7.70 -9.93
C VAL A 114 -27.17 -6.89 -11.18
N HIS A 115 -26.28 -5.99 -11.61
CA HIS A 115 -26.44 -5.17 -12.81
C HIS A 115 -25.18 -5.29 -13.69
N PRO A 116 -24.99 -6.39 -14.42
CA PRO A 116 -23.74 -6.67 -15.12
C PRO A 116 -23.32 -5.65 -16.18
N PHE A 117 -24.27 -4.84 -16.67
CA PHE A 117 -24.01 -3.71 -17.58
C PHE A 117 -23.30 -2.53 -16.87
N VAL A 118 -23.37 -2.46 -15.53
CA VAL A 118 -22.58 -1.54 -14.72
C VAL A 118 -21.19 -2.14 -14.56
N SER A 119 -20.33 -1.90 -15.55
CA SER A 119 -19.01 -2.49 -15.60
C SER A 119 -18.02 -1.64 -16.38
N LYS A 120 -16.74 -1.78 -16.05
CA LYS A 120 -15.60 -1.21 -16.77
C LYS A 120 -14.40 -2.15 -16.69
N THR A 121 -13.42 -1.90 -17.55
CA THR A 121 -12.20 -2.69 -17.61
C THR A 121 -10.97 -1.82 -17.49
N PHE A 122 -9.86 -2.43 -17.09
CA PHE A 122 -8.52 -1.84 -17.14
C PHE A 122 -7.50 -2.94 -17.44
N ARG A 123 -6.30 -2.55 -17.81
CA ARG A 123 -5.19 -3.45 -18.10
C ARG A 123 -4.10 -3.31 -17.04
N VAL A 124 -3.49 -4.42 -16.70
CA VAL A 124 -2.29 -4.47 -15.86
C VAL A 124 -1.11 -4.97 -16.70
N THR A 125 0.02 -4.26 -16.61
CA THR A 125 1.26 -4.55 -17.33
C THR A 125 2.38 -4.96 -16.39
#